data_87222c13f767cbeb4842b87a14d326d8
#
_entry.id   87222c13f767cbeb4842b87a14d326d8
#
_cell.length_a   1.000
_cell.length_b   1.000
_cell.length_c   1.000
_cell.angle_alpha   90.00
_cell.angle_beta   90.00
_cell.angle_gamma   90.00
#
_symmetry.space_group_name_H-M   'P 1'
#
loop_
_entity.id
_entity.type
_entity.pdbx_description
1 polymer ?
#
loop_
_entity_poly.entity_id
_entity_poly.type
_entity_poly.pdbx_seq_one_letter_code
_entity_poly.pdbx_strand_id
1 'polypeptide(L)'
;MGALYMLIDFRPAQASDAQDIARFFQLTSEGMADYIWSKLATPGEALLSVGTSRYAREQGDFSYKNCLMAIFEGRVIGMMHSYALRETPDRPVETDPVLAPYSDMEIPDTLYISSLALDEAWRSQGLGAQFLRHAQQRAEDSGLDGLCLIDYAENHGARRFYERHGFQIVKTCQIVPHPMLSVTGEAYLMYRPTHNVLEEKP
;
A
#
# COMPACT_ATOMS: atom_id res chain seq x y z
N MET A 1 -13.41 26.95 -24.52
CA MET A 1 -13.52 26.67 -23.10
C MET A 1 -12.23 25.95 -22.70
N GLY A 2 -11.32 26.66 -22.00
CA GLY A 2 -10.05 26.07 -21.56
C GLY A 2 -10.34 25.01 -20.50
N ALA A 3 -9.81 23.82 -20.69
CA ALA A 3 -9.77 22.83 -19.64
C ALA A 3 -8.97 23.43 -18.47
N LEU A 4 -9.64 23.72 -17.39
CA LEU A 4 -8.99 24.04 -16.11
C LEU A 4 -8.26 22.74 -15.73
N TYR A 5 -6.95 22.68 -15.96
CA TYR A 5 -6.14 21.60 -15.41
C TYR A 5 -6.23 21.73 -13.90
N MET A 6 -7.02 20.87 -13.28
CA MET A 6 -7.07 20.78 -11.83
C MET A 6 -5.67 20.41 -11.36
N LEU A 7 -4.99 21.35 -10.72
CA LEU A 7 -3.65 21.16 -10.21
C LEU A 7 -3.75 20.29 -8.97
N ILE A 8 -3.45 19.00 -9.13
CA ILE A 8 -3.34 18.08 -8.01
C ILE A 8 -1.88 18.07 -7.59
N ASP A 9 -1.66 18.39 -6.34
CA ASP A 9 -0.34 18.37 -5.73
C ASP A 9 -0.04 17.03 -5.08
N PHE A 10 1.16 16.50 -5.29
CA PHE A 10 1.66 15.30 -4.64
C PHE A 10 2.79 15.68 -3.68
N ARG A 11 2.55 15.51 -2.40
CA ARG A 11 3.53 15.84 -1.36
C ARG A 11 3.77 14.70 -0.37
N PRO A 12 4.96 14.61 0.24
CA PRO A 12 5.17 13.77 1.41
C PRO A 12 4.15 14.11 2.50
N ALA A 13 3.71 13.08 3.22
CA ALA A 13 2.79 13.29 4.34
C ALA A 13 3.49 13.96 5.53
N GLN A 14 2.69 14.60 6.35
CA GLN A 14 3.05 15.21 7.63
C GLN A 14 2.35 14.46 8.78
N ALA A 15 2.81 14.65 10.00
CA ALA A 15 2.19 14.01 11.17
C ALA A 15 0.69 14.36 11.32
N SER A 16 0.29 15.57 10.89
CA SER A 16 -1.11 16.01 10.86
C SER A 16 -2.00 15.22 9.88
N ASP A 17 -1.41 14.54 8.89
CA ASP A 17 -2.16 13.72 7.93
C ASP A 17 -2.49 12.31 8.46
N ALA A 18 -2.02 11.94 9.66
CA ALA A 18 -2.11 10.59 10.18
C ALA A 18 -3.54 10.04 10.21
N GLN A 19 -4.54 10.88 10.48
CA GLN A 19 -5.93 10.47 10.48
C GLN A 19 -6.44 10.16 9.06
N ASP A 20 -6.09 10.99 8.06
CA ASP A 20 -6.44 10.73 6.67
C ASP A 20 -5.74 9.47 6.16
N ILE A 21 -4.47 9.27 6.50
CA ILE A 21 -3.72 8.05 6.17
C ILE A 21 -4.44 6.82 6.74
N ALA A 22 -4.78 6.84 8.03
CA ALA A 22 -5.48 5.72 8.67
C ALA A 22 -6.84 5.44 8.01
N ARG A 23 -7.60 6.48 7.68
CA ARG A 23 -8.89 6.36 6.96
C ARG A 23 -8.72 5.71 5.60
N PHE A 24 -7.77 6.16 4.80
CA PHE A 24 -7.51 5.59 3.47
C PHE A 24 -6.96 4.16 3.54
N PHE A 25 -6.10 3.86 4.51
CA PHE A 25 -5.60 2.52 4.73
C PHE A 25 -6.73 1.55 5.12
N GLN A 26 -7.61 1.98 6.02
CA GLN A 26 -8.80 1.21 6.41
C GLN A 26 -9.69 0.90 5.19
N LEU A 27 -9.91 1.91 4.33
CA LEU A 27 -10.74 1.78 3.12
C LEU A 27 -10.24 0.73 2.12
N THR A 28 -8.91 0.54 2.02
CA THR A 28 -8.30 -0.34 1.01
C THR A 28 -7.79 -1.67 1.57
N SER A 29 -7.94 -1.91 2.86
CA SER A 29 -7.37 -3.09 3.53
C SER A 29 -8.30 -4.29 3.60
N GLU A 30 -9.53 -4.18 3.08
CA GLU A 30 -10.55 -5.23 3.11
C GLU A 30 -10.76 -5.81 4.53
N GLY A 31 -10.69 -4.93 5.56
CA GLY A 31 -10.84 -5.29 6.97
C GLY A 31 -9.53 -5.69 7.67
N MET A 32 -8.44 -5.88 6.94
CA MET A 32 -7.16 -6.26 7.54
C MET A 32 -6.63 -5.18 8.51
N ALA A 33 -6.84 -3.89 8.20
CA ALA A 33 -6.50 -2.81 9.11
C ALA A 33 -7.24 -2.95 10.45
N ASP A 34 -8.55 -3.16 10.39
CA ASP A 34 -9.38 -3.32 11.58
C ASP A 34 -8.96 -4.54 12.40
N TYR A 35 -8.65 -5.64 11.73
CA TYR A 35 -8.14 -6.85 12.37
C TYR A 35 -6.84 -6.58 13.13
N ILE A 36 -5.85 -5.97 12.50
CA ILE A 36 -4.56 -5.65 13.12
C ILE A 36 -4.75 -4.64 14.25
N TRP A 37 -5.54 -3.59 14.02
CA TRP A 37 -5.77 -2.55 15.03
C TRP A 37 -6.56 -3.05 16.24
N SER A 38 -7.48 -3.99 16.05
CA SER A 38 -8.22 -4.62 17.17
C SER A 38 -7.31 -5.33 18.18
N LYS A 39 -6.16 -5.83 17.72
CA LYS A 39 -5.15 -6.47 18.58
C LYS A 39 -4.28 -5.47 19.34
N LEU A 40 -4.24 -4.23 18.89
CA LEU A 40 -3.45 -3.15 19.48
C LEU A 40 -4.31 -2.21 20.33
N ALA A 41 -5.62 -2.25 20.15
CA ALA A 41 -6.56 -1.38 20.83
C ALA A 41 -6.69 -1.69 22.31
N THR A 42 -6.79 -0.64 23.13
CA THR A 42 -7.25 -0.76 24.51
C THR A 42 -8.79 -0.92 24.57
N PRO A 43 -9.36 -1.48 25.65
CA PRO A 43 -10.80 -1.63 25.76
C PRO A 43 -11.57 -0.32 25.53
N GLY A 44 -12.47 -0.32 24.55
CA GLY A 44 -13.28 0.84 24.19
C GLY A 44 -12.63 1.85 23.24
N GLU A 45 -11.40 1.63 22.82
CA GLU A 45 -10.69 2.49 21.87
C GLU A 45 -11.22 2.27 20.44
N ALA A 46 -11.49 3.36 19.71
CA ALA A 46 -11.89 3.29 18.33
C ALA A 46 -10.72 2.84 17.43
N LEU A 47 -10.95 1.87 16.54
CA LEU A 47 -9.89 1.32 15.68
C LEU A 47 -9.22 2.38 14.81
N LEU A 48 -9.98 3.34 14.29
CA LEU A 48 -9.40 4.46 13.53
C LEU A 48 -8.42 5.29 14.37
N SER A 49 -8.67 5.45 15.69
CA SER A 49 -7.73 6.15 16.60
C SER A 49 -6.44 5.37 16.76
N VAL A 50 -6.51 4.04 16.86
CA VAL A 50 -5.33 3.17 16.88
C VAL A 50 -4.51 3.34 15.59
N GLY A 51 -5.18 3.30 14.43
CA GLY A 51 -4.54 3.53 13.14
C GLY A 51 -3.89 4.92 13.05
N THR A 52 -4.61 5.96 13.49
CA THR A 52 -4.09 7.34 13.54
C THR A 52 -2.84 7.44 14.39
N SER A 53 -2.85 6.89 15.59
CA SER A 53 -1.69 6.88 16.50
C SER A 53 -0.51 6.11 15.89
N ARG A 54 -0.80 5.01 15.17
CA ARG A 54 0.21 4.21 14.49
C ARG A 54 0.91 5.00 13.38
N TYR A 55 0.14 5.73 12.55
CA TYR A 55 0.70 6.52 11.45
C TYR A 55 1.31 7.85 11.90
N ALA A 56 0.94 8.39 13.06
CA ALA A 56 1.56 9.61 13.61
C ALA A 56 3.02 9.41 14.08
N ARG A 57 3.53 8.18 14.10
CA ARG A 57 4.89 7.87 14.58
C ARG A 57 5.95 8.38 13.61
N GLU A 58 7.10 8.76 14.18
CA GLU A 58 8.27 9.21 13.44
C GLU A 58 9.08 8.06 12.80
N GLN A 59 8.89 6.83 13.28
CA GLN A 59 9.71 5.68 12.92
C GLN A 59 8.86 4.44 12.64
N GLY A 60 9.47 3.48 11.94
CA GLY A 60 8.87 2.21 11.53
C GLY A 60 8.14 2.31 10.20
N ASP A 61 7.81 1.16 9.65
CA ASP A 61 7.22 1.04 8.32
C ASP A 61 5.87 1.75 8.24
N PHE A 62 5.03 1.61 9.27
CA PHE A 62 3.73 2.27 9.36
C PHE A 62 3.84 3.65 10.04
N SER A 63 4.59 4.54 9.40
CA SER A 63 4.78 5.95 9.74
C SER A 63 4.24 6.83 8.63
N TYR A 64 3.75 8.04 8.95
CA TYR A 64 3.40 9.04 7.94
C TYR A 64 4.55 9.33 6.98
N LYS A 65 5.80 9.21 7.41
CA LYS A 65 6.99 9.44 6.58
C LYS A 65 7.08 8.50 5.37
N ASN A 66 6.37 7.40 5.40
CA ASN A 66 6.27 6.44 4.30
C ASN A 66 5.03 6.65 3.42
N CYS A 67 4.37 7.80 3.55
CA CYS A 67 3.17 8.13 2.80
C CYS A 67 3.39 9.31 1.85
N LEU A 68 2.82 9.19 0.66
CA LEU A 68 2.66 10.26 -0.33
C LEU A 68 1.18 10.62 -0.40
N MET A 69 0.86 11.90 -0.33
CA MET A 69 -0.51 12.41 -0.34
C MET A 69 -0.82 13.10 -1.67
N ALA A 70 -2.02 12.87 -2.21
CA ALA A 70 -2.58 13.65 -3.30
C ALA A 70 -3.53 14.71 -2.72
N ILE A 71 -3.29 15.96 -3.07
CA ILE A 71 -4.00 17.13 -2.52
C ILE A 71 -4.69 17.89 -3.64
N PHE A 72 -5.95 18.22 -3.44
CA PHE A 72 -6.71 19.11 -4.29
C PHE A 72 -7.38 20.19 -3.44
N GLU A 73 -7.11 21.47 -3.73
CA GLU A 73 -7.65 22.64 -2.98
C GLU A 73 -7.48 22.51 -1.46
N GLY A 74 -6.31 22.03 -1.02
CA GLY A 74 -5.98 21.85 0.40
C GLY A 74 -6.58 20.60 1.05
N ARG A 75 -7.39 19.83 0.34
CA ARG A 75 -8.01 18.60 0.82
C ARG A 75 -7.22 17.37 0.36
N VAL A 76 -7.04 16.40 1.25
CA VAL A 76 -6.50 15.09 0.90
C VAL A 76 -7.54 14.30 0.10
N ILE A 77 -7.20 13.90 -1.13
CA ILE A 77 -8.06 13.15 -2.04
C ILE A 77 -7.55 11.73 -2.31
N GLY A 78 -6.37 11.41 -1.82
CA GLY A 78 -5.79 10.07 -1.94
C GLY A 78 -4.43 9.99 -1.28
N MET A 79 -3.97 8.76 -1.10
CA MET A 79 -2.65 8.49 -0.54
C MET A 79 -2.03 7.21 -1.09
N MET A 80 -0.72 7.12 -1.01
CA MET A 80 0.02 5.88 -1.17
C MET A 80 0.92 5.69 0.04
N HIS A 81 0.85 4.52 0.66
CA HIS A 81 1.78 4.08 1.70
C HIS A 81 2.72 3.04 1.10
N SER A 82 4.03 3.27 1.21
CA SER A 82 5.05 2.35 0.70
C SER A 82 6.33 2.43 1.53
N TYR A 83 7.03 1.32 1.68
CA TYR A 83 8.30 1.24 2.39
C TYR A 83 9.22 0.20 1.76
N ALA A 84 10.53 0.33 2.00
CA ALA A 84 11.51 -0.61 1.47
C ALA A 84 11.49 -1.90 2.29
N LEU A 85 11.29 -3.02 1.63
CA LEU A 85 11.56 -4.33 2.21
C LEU A 85 13.05 -4.60 2.07
N ARG A 86 13.70 -4.89 3.19
CA ARG A 86 15.09 -5.33 3.24
C ARG A 86 15.15 -6.71 3.87
N GLU A 87 16.14 -7.48 3.46
CA GLU A 87 16.38 -8.75 4.13
C GLU A 87 16.64 -8.49 5.62
N THR A 88 15.85 -9.14 6.47
CA THR A 88 15.98 -9.02 7.92
C THR A 88 16.36 -10.40 8.46
N PRO A 89 17.65 -10.62 8.75
CA PRO A 89 18.08 -11.85 9.42
C PRO A 89 17.32 -12.01 10.74
N ASP A 90 16.97 -13.23 11.08
CA ASP A 90 16.31 -13.60 12.34
C ASP A 90 14.93 -12.92 12.58
N ARG A 91 14.20 -12.64 11.50
CA ARG A 91 12.82 -12.15 11.62
C ARG A 91 11.97 -13.13 12.43
N PRO A 92 11.25 -12.69 13.46
CA PRO A 92 10.36 -13.56 14.22
C PRO A 92 9.30 -14.20 13.30
N VAL A 93 9.06 -15.49 13.51
CA VAL A 93 7.99 -16.19 12.77
C VAL A 93 6.65 -15.58 13.17
N GLU A 94 5.83 -15.22 12.18
CA GLU A 94 4.47 -14.78 12.41
C GLU A 94 3.62 -15.96 12.93
N THR A 95 3.04 -15.80 14.10
CA THR A 95 2.24 -16.85 14.76
C THR A 95 0.74 -16.61 14.69
N ASP A 96 0.33 -15.43 14.24
CA ASP A 96 -1.06 -15.11 14.04
C ASP A 96 -1.60 -15.86 12.83
N PRO A 97 -2.62 -16.70 12.99
CA PRO A 97 -3.10 -17.56 11.90
C PRO A 97 -3.65 -16.80 10.69
N VAL A 98 -4.15 -15.57 10.89
CA VAL A 98 -4.67 -14.72 9.80
C VAL A 98 -3.54 -14.03 9.06
N LEU A 99 -2.46 -13.67 9.76
CA LEU A 99 -1.32 -12.94 9.20
C LEU A 99 -0.23 -13.89 8.67
N ALA A 100 -0.10 -15.10 9.22
CA ALA A 100 0.94 -16.06 8.84
C ALA A 100 1.02 -16.35 7.34
N PRO A 101 -0.08 -16.49 6.56
CA PRO A 101 0.00 -16.69 5.11
C PRO A 101 0.70 -15.56 4.35
N TYR A 102 0.73 -14.35 4.92
CA TYR A 102 1.35 -13.19 4.29
C TYR A 102 2.85 -13.06 4.60
N SER A 103 3.38 -13.81 5.58
CA SER A 103 4.80 -13.73 5.97
C SER A 103 5.76 -14.04 4.81
N ASP A 104 5.32 -14.91 3.91
CA ASP A 104 6.09 -15.30 2.72
C ASP A 104 5.74 -14.47 1.47
N MET A 105 4.85 -13.48 1.61
CA MET A 105 4.37 -12.63 0.52
C MET A 105 5.19 -11.33 0.44
N GLU A 106 6.49 -11.45 0.61
CA GLU A 106 7.43 -10.35 0.54
C GLU A 106 8.57 -10.67 -0.42
N ILE A 107 9.14 -9.65 -1.05
CA ILE A 107 10.32 -9.76 -1.90
C ILE A 107 11.35 -8.78 -1.34
N PRO A 108 12.48 -9.27 -0.79
CA PRO A 108 13.55 -8.40 -0.32
C PRO A 108 14.05 -7.47 -1.43
N ASP A 109 14.63 -6.35 -1.02
CA ASP A 109 15.17 -5.29 -1.90
C ASP A 109 14.17 -4.70 -2.89
N THR A 110 12.88 -4.67 -2.48
CA THR A 110 11.81 -4.01 -3.24
C THR A 110 11.13 -2.89 -2.44
N LEU A 111 10.46 -1.97 -3.13
CA LEU A 111 9.52 -1.03 -2.53
C LEU A 111 8.15 -1.70 -2.44
N TYR A 112 7.72 -2.03 -1.23
CA TYR A 112 6.40 -2.58 -0.97
C TYR A 112 5.36 -1.47 -0.93
N ILE A 113 4.37 -1.53 -1.82
CA ILE A 113 3.20 -0.65 -1.81
C ILE A 113 2.13 -1.32 -0.96
N SER A 114 2.06 -0.92 0.30
CA SER A 114 1.12 -1.48 1.27
C SER A 114 -0.31 -0.97 1.08
N SER A 115 -0.47 0.23 0.52
CA SER A 115 -1.79 0.80 0.20
C SER A 115 -1.67 1.86 -0.88
N LEU A 116 -2.62 1.90 -1.79
CA LEU A 116 -2.85 2.98 -2.74
C LEU A 116 -4.34 3.26 -2.80
N ALA A 117 -4.76 4.40 -2.32
CA ALA A 117 -6.15 4.76 -2.16
C ALA A 117 -6.48 6.13 -2.78
N LEU A 118 -7.67 6.25 -3.33
CA LEU A 118 -8.25 7.50 -3.83
C LEU A 118 -9.70 7.58 -3.38
N ASP A 119 -10.14 8.78 -3.02
CA ASP A 119 -11.57 9.06 -2.89
C ASP A 119 -12.28 8.70 -4.20
N GLU A 120 -13.48 8.18 -4.11
CA GLU A 120 -14.21 7.60 -5.26
C GLU A 120 -14.34 8.58 -6.43
N ALA A 121 -14.65 9.84 -6.14
CA ALA A 121 -14.79 10.90 -7.15
C ALA A 121 -13.49 11.16 -7.96
N TRP A 122 -12.34 10.71 -7.47
CA TRP A 122 -11.02 10.95 -8.06
C TRP A 122 -10.43 9.71 -8.75
N ARG A 123 -11.17 8.61 -8.73
CA ARG A 123 -10.76 7.38 -9.42
C ARG A 123 -10.87 7.53 -10.93
N SER A 124 -10.16 6.68 -11.67
CA SER A 124 -10.17 6.62 -13.15
C SER A 124 -9.72 7.90 -13.86
N GLN A 125 -9.04 8.83 -13.15
CA GLN A 125 -8.51 10.08 -13.68
C GLN A 125 -6.98 10.07 -13.83
N GLY A 126 -6.35 8.90 -13.80
CA GLY A 126 -4.90 8.74 -13.98
C GLY A 126 -4.05 9.00 -12.73
N LEU A 127 -4.66 9.34 -11.58
CA LEU A 127 -3.93 9.63 -10.35
C LEU A 127 -3.21 8.40 -9.77
N GLY A 128 -3.81 7.21 -9.89
CA GLY A 128 -3.14 5.97 -9.51
C GLY A 128 -1.82 5.76 -10.28
N ALA A 129 -1.81 6.05 -11.59
CA ALA A 129 -0.60 5.99 -12.38
C ALA A 129 0.45 7.03 -11.96
N GLN A 130 0.01 8.19 -11.47
CA GLN A 130 0.94 9.19 -10.91
C GLN A 130 1.59 8.68 -9.63
N PHE A 131 0.83 8.09 -8.71
CA PHE A 131 1.38 7.43 -7.53
C PHE A 131 2.41 6.34 -7.90
N LEU A 132 2.10 5.49 -8.88
CA LEU A 132 3.03 4.46 -9.32
C LEU A 132 4.33 5.02 -9.94
N ARG A 133 4.28 6.19 -10.61
CA ARG A 133 5.50 6.88 -11.07
C ARG A 133 6.35 7.38 -9.90
N HIS A 134 5.73 7.95 -8.87
CA HIS A 134 6.44 8.34 -7.65
C HIS A 134 7.05 7.13 -6.93
N ALA A 135 6.33 6.01 -6.87
CA ALA A 135 6.86 4.77 -6.29
C ALA A 135 8.07 4.25 -7.09
N GLN A 136 7.98 4.27 -8.43
CA GLN A 136 9.08 3.88 -9.31
C GLN A 136 10.31 4.73 -9.04
N GLN A 137 10.17 6.06 -9.07
CA GLN A 137 11.28 6.97 -8.82
C GLN A 137 11.91 6.75 -7.44
N ARG A 138 11.06 6.58 -6.41
CA ARG A 138 11.54 6.28 -5.05
C ARG A 138 12.32 4.97 -4.97
N ALA A 139 11.86 3.93 -5.67
CA ALA A 139 12.56 2.65 -5.70
C ALA A 139 13.93 2.77 -6.39
N GLU A 140 13.99 3.47 -7.53
CA GLU A 140 15.24 3.75 -8.28
C GLU A 140 16.21 4.57 -7.43
N ASP A 141 15.77 5.67 -6.82
CA ASP A 141 16.59 6.53 -5.96
C ASP A 141 17.13 5.79 -4.73
N SER A 142 16.42 4.75 -4.29
CA SER A 142 16.79 3.92 -3.14
C SER A 142 17.60 2.67 -3.50
N GLY A 143 17.90 2.46 -4.80
CA GLY A 143 18.62 1.30 -5.31
C GLY A 143 17.88 -0.02 -5.06
N LEU A 144 16.54 0.00 -5.19
CA LEU A 144 15.70 -1.18 -5.02
C LEU A 144 15.46 -1.86 -6.37
N ASP A 145 15.36 -3.19 -6.37
CA ASP A 145 15.25 -4.00 -7.59
C ASP A 145 13.87 -3.92 -8.25
N GLY A 146 12.85 -3.54 -7.50
CA GLY A 146 11.49 -3.47 -8.02
C GLY A 146 10.47 -2.92 -7.04
N LEU A 147 9.22 -3.00 -7.45
CA LEU A 147 8.05 -2.71 -6.64
C LEU A 147 7.26 -4.00 -6.43
N CYS A 148 6.74 -4.20 -5.23
CA CYS A 148 5.81 -5.29 -4.97
C CYS A 148 4.59 -4.80 -4.18
N LEU A 149 3.52 -5.56 -4.24
CA LEU A 149 2.29 -5.32 -3.51
C LEU A 149 1.52 -6.62 -3.33
N ILE A 150 0.57 -6.63 -2.40
CA ILE A 150 -0.41 -7.69 -2.25
C ILE A 150 -1.76 -7.18 -2.74
N ASP A 151 -2.41 -7.94 -3.62
CA ASP A 151 -3.78 -7.71 -4.11
C ASP A 151 -4.64 -8.94 -3.82
N TYR A 152 -5.95 -8.75 -3.75
CA TYR A 152 -6.89 -9.84 -3.50
C TYR A 152 -7.55 -10.31 -4.79
N ALA A 153 -7.76 -11.62 -4.92
CA ALA A 153 -8.32 -12.23 -6.12
C ALA A 153 -9.67 -11.61 -6.54
N GLU A 154 -10.46 -11.18 -5.57
CA GLU A 154 -11.77 -10.56 -5.80
C GLU A 154 -11.67 -9.10 -6.29
N ASN A 155 -10.51 -8.43 -6.09
CA ASN A 155 -10.31 -7.05 -6.52
C ASN A 155 -9.90 -6.94 -8.00
N HIS A 156 -10.79 -7.35 -8.89
CA HIS A 156 -10.54 -7.35 -10.33
C HIS A 156 -10.17 -5.98 -10.90
N GLY A 157 -10.64 -4.90 -10.27
CA GLY A 157 -10.34 -3.53 -10.68
C GLY A 157 -8.89 -3.16 -10.46
N ALA A 158 -8.38 -3.38 -9.25
CA ALA A 158 -7.00 -3.13 -8.88
C ALA A 158 -6.05 -4.05 -9.66
N ARG A 159 -6.37 -5.36 -9.75
CA ARG A 159 -5.55 -6.30 -10.52
C ARG A 159 -5.33 -5.83 -11.96
N ARG A 160 -6.40 -5.52 -12.71
CA ARG A 160 -6.27 -4.99 -14.08
C ARG A 160 -5.49 -3.67 -14.14
N PHE A 161 -5.59 -2.83 -13.12
CA PHE A 161 -4.81 -1.61 -13.03
C PHE A 161 -3.31 -1.93 -12.88
N TYR A 162 -2.92 -2.79 -11.96
CA TYR A 162 -1.53 -3.17 -11.74
C TYR A 162 -0.92 -3.92 -12.93
N GLU A 163 -1.66 -4.87 -13.52
CA GLU A 163 -1.23 -5.58 -14.73
C GLU A 163 -0.92 -4.62 -15.90
N ARG A 164 -1.79 -3.63 -16.15
CA ARG A 164 -1.54 -2.59 -17.18
C ARG A 164 -0.31 -1.72 -16.88
N HIS A 165 0.13 -1.69 -15.62
CA HIS A 165 1.34 -0.97 -15.20
C HIS A 165 2.54 -1.90 -15.02
N GLY A 166 2.51 -3.10 -15.61
CA GLY A 166 3.63 -4.03 -15.71
C GLY A 166 3.85 -4.93 -14.49
N PHE A 167 2.95 -4.91 -13.50
CA PHE A 167 2.99 -5.87 -12.41
C PHE A 167 2.53 -7.25 -12.86
N GLN A 168 3.20 -8.28 -12.37
CA GLN A 168 2.86 -9.68 -12.62
C GLN A 168 2.66 -10.41 -11.30
N ILE A 169 1.73 -11.37 -11.27
CA ILE A 169 1.55 -12.26 -10.11
C ILE A 169 2.74 -13.21 -10.06
N VAL A 170 3.46 -13.20 -8.94
CA VAL A 170 4.65 -14.04 -8.74
C VAL A 170 4.46 -15.09 -7.64
N LYS A 171 3.49 -14.88 -6.75
CA LYS A 171 3.15 -15.83 -5.68
C LYS A 171 1.68 -15.67 -5.29
N THR A 172 1.10 -16.73 -4.73
CA THR A 172 -0.26 -16.72 -4.18
C THR A 172 -0.29 -17.35 -2.79
N CYS A 173 -1.22 -16.91 -1.95
CA CYS A 173 -1.54 -17.62 -0.71
C CYS A 173 -3.06 -17.66 -0.50
N GLN A 174 -3.51 -18.62 0.32
CA GLN A 174 -4.91 -18.72 0.72
C GLN A 174 -5.18 -17.74 1.87
N ILE A 175 -6.25 -16.97 1.76
CA ILE A 175 -6.72 -16.09 2.84
C ILE A 175 -7.34 -16.97 3.93
N VAL A 176 -6.92 -16.79 5.17
CA VAL A 176 -7.59 -17.41 6.32
C VAL A 176 -8.84 -16.57 6.64
N PRO A 177 -10.05 -17.14 6.51
CA PRO A 177 -11.28 -16.39 6.76
C PRO A 177 -11.36 -15.89 8.19
N HIS A 178 -11.77 -14.63 8.35
CA HIS A 178 -12.02 -14.03 9.65
C HIS A 178 -13.23 -13.09 9.58
N PRO A 179 -14.07 -12.97 10.62
CA PRO A 179 -15.28 -12.13 10.58
C PRO A 179 -15.04 -10.63 10.28
N MET A 180 -13.84 -10.13 10.55
CA MET A 180 -13.44 -8.74 10.26
C MET A 180 -12.96 -8.56 8.82
N LEU A 181 -12.66 -9.62 8.08
CA LEU A 181 -12.21 -9.52 6.69
C LEU A 181 -13.41 -9.61 5.74
N SER A 182 -13.42 -8.73 4.74
CA SER A 182 -14.46 -8.71 3.69
C SER A 182 -14.09 -9.55 2.46
N VAL A 183 -12.89 -10.16 2.46
CA VAL A 183 -12.35 -10.96 1.35
C VAL A 183 -12.13 -12.40 1.75
N THR A 184 -12.21 -13.28 0.76
CA THR A 184 -11.96 -14.72 0.88
C THR A 184 -11.11 -15.20 -0.32
N GLY A 185 -10.81 -16.49 -0.38
CA GLY A 185 -10.09 -17.07 -1.51
C GLY A 185 -8.59 -16.80 -1.46
N GLU A 186 -8.04 -16.14 -2.48
CA GLU A 186 -6.59 -15.98 -2.65
C GLU A 186 -6.14 -14.53 -2.55
N ALA A 187 -4.93 -14.34 -2.01
CA ALA A 187 -4.16 -13.12 -2.14
C ALA A 187 -2.98 -13.35 -3.10
N TYR A 188 -2.64 -12.33 -3.87
CA TYR A 188 -1.61 -12.35 -4.91
C TYR A 188 -0.49 -11.40 -4.55
N LEU A 189 0.74 -11.93 -4.48
CA LEU A 189 1.93 -11.09 -4.51
C LEU A 189 2.20 -10.70 -5.94
N MET A 190 2.15 -9.41 -6.23
CA MET A 190 2.46 -8.85 -7.54
C MET A 190 3.79 -8.11 -7.51
N TYR A 191 4.57 -8.25 -8.56
CA TYR A 191 5.91 -7.67 -8.68
C TYR A 191 6.09 -6.98 -10.02
N ARG A 192 6.87 -5.89 -10.01
CA ARG A 192 7.34 -5.18 -11.20
C ARG A 192 8.80 -4.75 -10.98
N PRO A 193 9.76 -5.11 -11.85
CA PRO A 193 11.15 -4.65 -11.75
C PRO A 193 11.25 -3.13 -12.00
N THR A 194 12.25 -2.47 -11.38
CA THR A 194 12.58 -1.06 -11.64
C THR A 194 13.23 -0.88 -13.00
N HIS A 195 14.05 -1.83 -13.43
CA HIS A 195 14.72 -1.81 -14.73
C HIS A 195 14.14 -2.91 -15.64
N ASN A 196 13.96 -2.60 -16.91
CA ASN A 196 13.61 -3.62 -17.89
C ASN A 196 14.79 -4.61 -18.02
N VAL A 197 14.64 -5.82 -17.52
CA VAL A 197 15.62 -6.92 -17.61
C VAL A 197 15.87 -7.38 -19.06
N LEU A 198 15.32 -6.68 -20.05
CA LEU A 198 15.43 -7.05 -21.48
C LEU A 198 16.68 -6.50 -22.20
N GLU A 199 17.58 -5.79 -21.51
CA GLU A 199 18.80 -5.23 -22.17
C GLU A 199 20.12 -5.91 -21.80
N GLU A 200 20.14 -7.05 -21.12
CA GLU A 200 21.38 -7.81 -20.95
C GLU A 200 21.26 -9.24 -21.47
N LYS A 201 21.35 -9.42 -22.77
CA LYS A 201 21.96 -10.62 -23.37
C LYS A 201 23.07 -10.19 -24.31
N PRO A 202 24.33 -10.53 -23.95
CA PRO A 202 25.47 -10.36 -24.84
C PRO A 202 25.38 -11.30 -26.06
#